data_8e291e18cc1b872baae86e126a54253c
#
_entry.id   8e291e18cc1b872baae86e126a54253c
#
_cell.length_a   1.000
_cell.length_b   1.000
_cell.length_c   1.000
_cell.angle_alpha   90.00
_cell.angle_beta   90.00
_cell.angle_gamma   90.00
#
_symmetry.space_group_name_H-M   'P 1'
#
loop_
_entity.id
_entity.type
_entity.pdbx_description
1 polymer ?
#
loop_
_entity_poly.entity_id
_entity_poly.type
_entity_poly.pdbx_seq_one_letter_code
_entity_poly.pdbx_strand_id
1 'polypeptide(L)'
;MQQDRRNIIDNLNTKSVDPKYKVVKDYVKEHLEDYSNLEIRYLLSNADMLEHTLNLPDTMRQIYDELGLIDDDKNAYKAFVDLLKDNFDIDRNIREVGGGVIPSVAKRISAMQDTGSVTVYDPKLSKSQKQQDNLLLKKQRFELNTDVSGADMIIGFMPCDATELLIRKATDNKLDFLVALCEGGHYEFDDFFDTEAWTDSILCFAKDRIKENGLGELVKTDLKAYGDPYPVIYNKRKILK
;
A
#
# COMPACT_ATOMS: atom_id res chain seq x y z
N MET A 1 12.53 23.09 16.15
CA MET A 1 11.77 22.27 15.16
C MET A 1 10.85 21.23 15.82
N GLN A 2 11.32 20.32 16.66
CA GLN A 2 10.42 19.38 17.38
C GLN A 2 9.49 20.09 18.38
N GLN A 3 9.98 21.11 19.09
CA GLN A 3 9.17 21.89 20.02
C GLN A 3 8.03 22.63 19.31
N ASP A 4 8.27 23.16 18.11
CA ASP A 4 7.23 23.82 17.32
C ASP A 4 6.13 22.85 16.86
N ARG A 5 6.49 21.62 16.52
CA ARG A 5 5.53 20.56 16.14
C ARG A 5 4.67 20.12 17.32
N ARG A 6 5.26 19.98 18.52
CA ARG A 6 4.49 19.70 19.75
C ARG A 6 3.52 20.83 20.04
N ASN A 7 3.94 22.09 19.90
CA ASN A 7 3.08 23.25 20.05
C ASN A 7 1.90 23.26 19.09
N ILE A 8 2.09 22.80 17.84
CA ILE A 8 0.99 22.65 16.89
C ILE A 8 -0.06 21.68 17.44
N ILE A 9 0.38 20.52 17.94
CA ILE A 9 -0.53 19.50 18.47
C ILE A 9 -1.25 19.98 19.72
N ASP A 10 -0.55 20.65 20.62
CA ASP A 10 -1.14 21.10 21.90
C ASP A 10 -2.09 22.30 21.69
N ASN A 11 -1.86 23.12 20.66
CA ASN A 11 -2.71 24.25 20.29
C ASN A 11 -3.87 23.90 19.33
N LEU A 12 -3.90 22.70 18.77
CA LEU A 12 -5.06 22.23 18.06
C LEU A 12 -6.18 21.96 19.05
N ASN A 13 -7.00 23.00 19.25
CA ASN A 13 -8.13 23.01 20.16
C ASN A 13 -9.29 22.25 19.52
N THR A 14 -9.20 20.92 19.54
CA THR A 14 -10.27 20.07 19.04
C THR A 14 -11.30 19.92 20.12
N LYS A 15 -12.53 20.24 19.80
CA LYS A 15 -13.70 20.00 20.65
C LYS A 15 -14.11 18.53 20.70
N SER A 16 -13.37 17.66 20.01
CA SER A 16 -13.70 16.25 19.97
C SER A 16 -13.44 15.60 21.31
N VAL A 17 -14.48 15.04 21.88
CA VAL A 17 -14.46 14.18 23.07
C VAL A 17 -14.29 12.70 22.71
N ASP A 18 -14.12 12.36 21.42
CA ASP A 18 -13.96 10.99 20.98
C ASP A 18 -12.65 10.39 21.52
N PRO A 19 -12.71 9.25 22.24
CA PRO A 19 -11.51 8.56 22.70
C PRO A 19 -10.53 8.19 21.59
N LYS A 20 -11.01 7.89 20.40
CA LYS A 20 -10.19 7.59 19.21
C LYS A 20 -9.27 8.77 18.83
N TYR A 21 -9.77 9.99 18.95
CA TYR A 21 -8.97 11.19 18.73
C TYR A 21 -7.74 11.26 19.64
N LYS A 22 -7.91 10.93 20.91
CA LYS A 22 -6.80 10.91 21.87
C LYS A 22 -5.72 9.90 21.44
N VAL A 23 -6.12 8.70 21.03
CA VAL A 23 -5.19 7.66 20.58
C VAL A 23 -4.39 8.12 19.37
N VAL A 24 -5.05 8.71 18.36
CA VAL A 24 -4.37 9.27 17.18
C VAL A 24 -3.42 10.40 17.55
N LYS A 25 -3.85 11.31 18.44
CA LYS A 25 -3.03 12.42 18.92
C LYS A 25 -1.78 11.95 19.65
N ASP A 26 -1.90 10.96 20.50
CA ASP A 26 -0.77 10.39 21.24
C ASP A 26 0.19 9.68 20.27
N TYR A 27 -0.31 8.90 19.32
CA TYR A 27 0.49 8.28 18.29
C TYR A 27 1.29 9.31 17.46
N VAL A 28 0.64 10.35 16.97
CA VAL A 28 1.30 11.41 16.19
C VAL A 28 2.36 12.14 17.02
N LYS A 29 2.14 12.33 18.34
CA LYS A 29 3.14 12.91 19.25
C LYS A 29 4.41 12.06 19.40
N GLU A 30 4.25 10.75 19.40
CA GLU A 30 5.37 9.81 19.50
C GLU A 30 6.17 9.71 18.19
N HIS A 31 5.54 10.02 17.05
CA HIS A 31 6.10 9.85 15.70
C HIS A 31 6.25 11.16 14.92
N LEU A 32 6.50 12.29 15.62
CA LEU A 32 6.55 13.62 15.02
C LEU A 32 7.55 13.80 13.88
N GLU A 33 8.60 13.01 13.87
CA GLU A 33 9.64 13.08 12.84
C GLU A 33 9.21 12.47 11.49
N ASP A 34 8.18 11.63 11.51
CA ASP A 34 7.68 10.95 10.32
C ASP A 34 6.70 11.80 9.50
N TYR A 35 6.18 12.90 10.09
CA TYR A 35 5.15 13.73 9.50
C TYR A 35 5.58 15.18 9.33
N SER A 36 5.18 15.81 8.23
CA SER A 36 5.27 17.25 8.05
C SER A 36 4.27 18.01 8.93
N ASN A 37 4.50 19.31 9.15
CA ASN A 37 3.55 20.15 9.90
C ASN A 37 2.15 20.20 9.26
N LEU A 38 2.07 20.07 7.94
CA LEU A 38 0.81 20.04 7.20
C LEU A 38 0.07 18.72 7.46
N GLU A 39 0.78 17.60 7.37
CA GLU A 39 0.23 16.27 7.67
C GLU A 39 -0.26 16.17 9.11
N ILE A 40 0.52 16.66 10.10
CA ILE A 40 0.10 16.69 11.50
C ILE A 40 -1.21 17.47 11.67
N ARG A 41 -1.32 18.65 11.07
CA ARG A 41 -2.55 19.45 11.14
C ARG A 41 -3.71 18.72 10.50
N TYR A 42 -3.49 18.15 9.34
CA TYR A 42 -4.53 17.42 8.60
C TYR A 42 -5.01 16.17 9.35
N LEU A 43 -4.08 15.35 9.86
CA LEU A 43 -4.36 14.17 10.68
C LEU A 43 -5.24 14.51 11.89
N LEU A 44 -4.87 15.54 12.61
CA LEU A 44 -5.57 15.89 13.84
C LEU A 44 -6.88 16.65 13.61
N SER A 45 -7.00 17.37 12.50
CA SER A 45 -8.25 18.05 12.13
C SER A 45 -9.34 17.11 11.64
N ASN A 46 -8.95 15.92 11.17
CA ASN A 46 -9.88 14.94 10.59
C ASN A 46 -9.98 13.65 11.42
N ALA A 47 -9.37 13.60 12.60
CA ALA A 47 -9.36 12.40 13.44
C ALA A 47 -10.75 12.00 13.96
N ASP A 48 -11.72 12.92 13.97
CA ASP A 48 -13.12 12.70 14.31
C ASP A 48 -13.97 12.29 13.08
N MET A 49 -13.40 12.33 11.87
CA MET A 49 -14.07 11.91 10.64
C MET A 49 -13.85 10.43 10.30
N LEU A 50 -13.50 9.60 11.27
CA LEU A 50 -13.23 8.16 11.08
C LEU A 50 -14.38 7.38 10.41
N GLU A 51 -15.62 7.86 10.53
CA GLU A 51 -16.77 7.27 9.85
C GLU A 51 -16.79 7.52 8.33
N HIS A 52 -15.97 8.47 7.86
CA HIS A 52 -15.85 8.84 6.45
C HIS A 52 -14.49 8.46 5.87
N THR A 53 -14.02 7.25 6.17
CA THR A 53 -12.68 6.76 5.82
C THR A 53 -12.37 6.72 4.32
N LEU A 54 -13.38 6.81 3.47
CA LEU A 54 -13.26 6.78 2.00
C LEU A 54 -12.38 7.90 1.42
N ASN A 55 -12.38 9.06 2.06
CA ASN A 55 -11.66 10.25 1.58
C ASN A 55 -10.40 10.57 2.40
N LEU A 56 -9.95 9.64 3.24
CA LEU A 56 -8.73 9.86 4.03
C LEU A 56 -7.48 9.63 3.18
N PRO A 57 -6.47 10.50 3.27
CA PRO A 57 -5.17 10.22 2.68
C PRO A 57 -4.60 8.89 3.18
N ASP A 58 -3.83 8.22 2.34
CA ASP A 58 -3.26 6.92 2.65
C ASP A 58 -2.52 6.87 3.99
N THR A 59 -1.75 7.92 4.31
CA THR A 59 -1.04 8.03 5.58
C THR A 59 -1.99 7.95 6.79
N MET A 60 -3.18 8.55 6.69
CA MET A 60 -4.18 8.47 7.77
C MET A 60 -4.78 7.08 7.89
N ARG A 61 -5.12 6.46 6.76
CA ARG A 61 -5.60 5.08 6.75
C ARG A 61 -4.60 4.11 7.36
N GLN A 62 -3.32 4.28 7.05
CA GLN A 62 -2.24 3.48 7.61
C GLN A 62 -2.12 3.67 9.14
N ILE A 63 -2.24 4.88 9.65
CA ILE A 63 -2.23 5.15 11.10
C ILE A 63 -3.45 4.50 11.76
N TYR A 64 -4.62 4.65 11.19
CA TYR A 64 -5.84 4.07 11.76
C TYR A 64 -5.82 2.55 11.73
N ASP A 65 -5.26 1.95 10.69
CA ASP A 65 -5.03 0.50 10.61
C ASP A 65 -4.04 0.03 11.67
N GLU A 66 -2.91 0.72 11.84
CA GLU A 66 -1.89 0.43 12.85
C GLU A 66 -2.43 0.51 14.28
N LEU A 67 -3.37 1.41 14.51
CA LEU A 67 -4.03 1.60 15.81
C LEU A 67 -5.26 0.69 16.01
N GLY A 68 -5.60 -0.14 15.04
CA GLY A 68 -6.76 -1.02 15.10
C GLY A 68 -8.10 -0.26 15.15
N LEU A 69 -8.17 0.92 14.53
CA LEU A 69 -9.36 1.78 14.53
C LEU A 69 -10.27 1.55 13.33
N ILE A 70 -9.88 0.70 12.40
CA ILE A 70 -10.67 0.34 11.21
C ILE A 70 -11.29 -1.03 11.44
N ASP A 71 -12.60 -1.12 11.25
CA ASP A 71 -13.33 -2.39 11.31
C ASP A 71 -12.81 -3.34 10.21
N ASP A 72 -12.70 -4.62 10.51
CA ASP A 72 -12.11 -5.64 9.63
C ASP A 72 -12.82 -5.75 8.26
N ASP A 73 -14.13 -5.61 8.23
CA ASP A 73 -14.94 -5.65 7.02
C ASP A 73 -14.79 -4.42 6.11
N LYS A 74 -14.22 -3.34 6.65
CA LYS A 74 -13.92 -2.09 5.95
C LYS A 74 -12.44 -1.90 5.66
N ASN A 75 -11.59 -2.84 6.09
CA ASN A 75 -10.14 -2.72 6.00
C ASN A 75 -9.62 -3.18 4.63
N ALA A 76 -9.25 -2.23 3.76
CA ALA A 76 -8.75 -2.53 2.43
C ALA A 76 -7.41 -3.29 2.43
N TYR A 77 -6.53 -3.05 3.41
CA TYR A 77 -5.26 -3.79 3.54
C TYR A 77 -5.52 -5.25 3.86
N LYS A 78 -6.47 -5.52 4.78
CA LYS A 78 -6.89 -6.89 5.09
C LYS A 78 -7.51 -7.56 3.88
N ALA A 79 -8.44 -6.88 3.19
CA ALA A 79 -9.10 -7.41 1.99
C ALA A 79 -8.09 -7.75 0.88
N PHE A 80 -7.05 -6.91 0.70
CA PHE A 80 -5.98 -7.17 -0.27
C PHE A 80 -5.14 -8.39 0.10
N VAL A 81 -4.81 -8.55 1.38
CA VAL A 81 -4.07 -9.73 1.88
C VAL A 81 -4.92 -10.99 1.78
N ASP A 82 -6.22 -10.92 2.05
CA ASP A 82 -7.12 -12.06 1.89
C ASP A 82 -7.21 -12.48 0.41
N LEU A 83 -7.32 -11.51 -0.52
CA LEU A 83 -7.28 -11.79 -1.95
C LEU A 83 -5.94 -12.43 -2.39
N LEU A 84 -4.82 -11.98 -1.83
CA LEU A 84 -3.51 -12.59 -2.05
C LEU A 84 -3.52 -14.06 -1.64
N LYS A 85 -3.99 -14.37 -0.43
CA LYS A 85 -4.07 -15.75 0.10
C LYS A 85 -4.97 -16.67 -0.73
N ASP A 86 -6.07 -16.13 -1.23
CA ASP A 86 -7.04 -16.91 -2.02
C ASP A 86 -6.49 -17.31 -3.39
N ASN A 87 -5.48 -16.60 -3.91
CA ASN A 87 -4.98 -16.80 -5.27
C ASN A 87 -3.51 -17.23 -5.33
N PHE A 88 -2.74 -17.03 -4.28
CA PHE A 88 -1.31 -17.31 -4.23
C PHE A 88 -0.91 -17.94 -2.89
N ASP A 89 0.18 -18.66 -2.93
CA ASP A 89 0.89 -19.09 -1.72
C ASP A 89 1.54 -17.86 -1.07
N ILE A 90 1.31 -17.63 0.22
CA ILE A 90 1.90 -16.51 0.97
C ILE A 90 3.28 -16.81 1.53
N ASP A 91 3.67 -18.10 1.65
CA ASP A 91 5.01 -18.51 2.09
C ASP A 91 6.05 -18.37 0.96
N ARG A 92 6.09 -17.16 0.39
CA ARG A 92 6.93 -16.77 -0.74
C ARG A 92 7.79 -15.56 -0.40
N ASN A 93 8.83 -15.35 -1.18
CA ASN A 93 9.61 -14.12 -1.10
C ASN A 93 8.91 -13.00 -1.90
N ILE A 94 8.27 -12.10 -1.19
CA ILE A 94 7.44 -11.05 -1.76
C ILE A 94 8.20 -9.72 -1.74
N ARG A 95 8.04 -8.92 -2.81
CA ARG A 95 8.46 -7.52 -2.85
C ARG A 95 7.22 -6.65 -2.85
N GLU A 96 7.04 -5.83 -1.80
CA GLU A 96 6.00 -4.81 -1.77
C GLU A 96 6.55 -3.48 -2.27
N VAL A 97 5.83 -2.86 -3.20
CA VAL A 97 6.15 -1.54 -3.77
C VAL A 97 5.09 -0.54 -3.35
N GLY A 98 5.52 0.58 -2.77
CA GLY A 98 4.58 1.60 -2.31
C GLY A 98 3.95 1.28 -0.95
N GLY A 99 4.72 0.75 0.01
CA GLY A 99 4.24 0.43 1.35
C GLY A 99 3.82 1.63 2.20
N GLY A 100 4.13 2.86 1.75
CA GLY A 100 3.80 4.09 2.44
C GLY A 100 4.63 4.34 3.70
N VAL A 101 4.09 5.14 4.61
CA VAL A 101 4.74 5.46 5.89
C VAL A 101 4.77 4.25 6.82
N ILE A 102 3.66 3.49 6.85
CA ILE A 102 3.49 2.24 7.61
C ILE A 102 3.14 1.14 6.62
N PRO A 103 3.96 0.11 6.43
CA PRO A 103 3.72 -0.94 5.44
C PRO A 103 2.69 -1.95 5.94
N SER A 104 1.43 -1.55 6.02
CA SER A 104 0.32 -2.31 6.60
C SER A 104 0.12 -3.69 5.94
N VAL A 105 0.26 -3.76 4.61
CA VAL A 105 0.15 -5.03 3.86
C VAL A 105 1.30 -5.96 4.20
N ALA A 106 2.56 -5.49 4.10
CA ALA A 106 3.74 -6.31 4.39
C ALA A 106 3.74 -6.82 5.83
N LYS A 107 3.36 -5.99 6.81
CA LYS A 107 3.26 -6.39 8.22
C LYS A 107 2.27 -7.52 8.41
N ARG A 108 1.11 -7.46 7.74
CA ARG A 108 0.10 -8.52 7.79
C ARG A 108 0.59 -9.81 7.15
N ILE A 109 1.23 -9.71 5.98
CA ILE A 109 1.79 -10.89 5.29
C ILE A 109 2.88 -11.52 6.14
N SER A 110 3.87 -10.74 6.61
CA SER A 110 4.99 -11.27 7.39
C SER A 110 4.55 -11.94 8.70
N ALA A 111 3.49 -11.42 9.32
CA ALA A 111 2.91 -12.03 10.53
C ALA A 111 2.23 -13.41 10.28
N MET A 112 1.94 -13.74 9.02
CA MET A 112 1.28 -15.00 8.64
C MET A 112 2.22 -15.99 7.94
N GLN A 113 3.42 -15.55 7.54
CA GLN A 113 4.39 -16.42 6.85
C GLN A 113 5.17 -17.27 7.85
N ASP A 114 5.34 -18.55 7.51
CA ASP A 114 6.21 -19.46 8.26
C ASP A 114 7.64 -19.47 7.70
N THR A 115 7.80 -19.41 6.38
CA THR A 115 9.10 -19.54 5.70
C THR A 115 9.44 -18.45 4.70
N GLY A 116 8.44 -17.69 4.23
CA GLY A 116 8.63 -16.61 3.28
C GLY A 116 9.22 -15.35 3.90
N SER A 117 9.45 -14.34 3.05
CA SER A 117 9.89 -13.02 3.49
C SER A 117 9.26 -11.90 2.67
N VAL A 118 9.07 -10.74 3.28
CA VAL A 118 8.60 -9.54 2.59
C VAL A 118 9.69 -8.47 2.61
N THR A 119 10.02 -7.92 1.44
CA THR A 119 10.85 -6.73 1.34
C THR A 119 10.01 -5.56 0.82
N VAL A 120 9.94 -4.48 1.57
CA VAL A 120 9.18 -3.28 1.23
C VAL A 120 10.09 -2.21 0.66
N TYR A 121 9.64 -1.58 -0.44
CA TYR A 121 10.30 -0.43 -1.05
C TYR A 121 9.36 0.77 -1.03
N ASP A 122 9.69 1.79 -0.24
CA ASP A 122 8.99 3.07 -0.25
C ASP A 122 9.89 4.19 0.29
N PRO A 123 10.00 5.35 -0.38
CA PRO A 123 10.79 6.49 0.11
C PRO A 123 10.17 7.17 1.34
N LYS A 124 8.88 6.96 1.60
CA LYS A 124 8.15 7.54 2.74
C LYS A 124 8.21 6.67 4.00
N LEU A 125 8.74 5.44 3.94
CA LEU A 125 8.80 4.55 5.11
C LEU A 125 9.28 5.29 6.36
N SER A 126 8.51 5.17 7.44
CA SER A 126 8.87 5.72 8.73
C SER A 126 10.12 5.04 9.29
N LYS A 127 10.96 5.83 9.95
CA LYS A 127 12.13 5.32 10.68
C LYS A 127 11.74 4.58 11.96
N SER A 128 10.53 4.81 12.47
CA SER A 128 10.01 4.14 13.66
C SER A 128 9.60 2.69 13.38
N GLN A 129 9.34 2.35 12.10
CA GLN A 129 8.98 0.98 11.73
C GLN A 129 10.18 0.05 11.90
N LYS A 130 9.96 -1.05 12.63
CA LYS A 130 11.02 -2.01 12.95
C LYS A 130 11.05 -3.11 11.89
N GLN A 131 12.27 -3.45 11.48
CA GLN A 131 12.50 -4.68 10.72
C GLN A 131 12.24 -5.90 11.62
N GLN A 132 11.83 -7.00 11.01
CA GLN A 132 11.67 -8.31 11.62
C GLN A 132 12.46 -9.33 10.79
N ASP A 133 12.63 -10.55 11.26
CA ASP A 133 13.44 -11.56 10.57
C ASP A 133 12.96 -11.81 9.13
N ASN A 134 11.64 -11.81 8.92
CA ASN A 134 11.00 -12.00 7.62
C ASN A 134 10.43 -10.72 6.98
N LEU A 135 10.67 -9.53 7.57
CA LEU A 135 10.23 -8.23 7.06
C LEU A 135 11.40 -7.27 6.94
N LEU A 136 11.84 -7.02 5.72
CA LEU A 136 12.92 -6.08 5.40
C LEU A 136 12.36 -4.76 4.84
N LEU A 137 12.66 -3.66 5.49
CA LEU A 137 12.20 -2.32 5.12
C LEU A 137 13.32 -1.55 4.41
N LYS A 138 13.09 -1.16 3.15
CA LYS A 138 14.01 -0.36 2.34
C LYS A 138 13.39 1.01 2.05
N LYS A 139 13.87 2.03 2.77
CA LYS A 139 13.45 3.42 2.55
C LYS A 139 14.07 3.99 1.28
N GLN A 140 13.61 3.52 0.14
CA GLN A 140 14.07 3.93 -1.18
C GLN A 140 12.98 3.77 -2.22
N ARG A 141 13.08 4.50 -3.33
CA ARG A 141 12.22 4.29 -4.49
C ARG A 141 12.45 2.91 -5.10
N PHE A 142 11.37 2.33 -5.63
CA PHE A 142 11.46 1.18 -6.50
C PHE A 142 11.74 1.69 -7.92
N GLU A 143 12.77 1.15 -8.58
CA GLU A 143 13.25 1.63 -9.87
C GLU A 143 13.52 0.45 -10.82
N LEU A 144 13.74 0.74 -12.11
CA LEU A 144 14.04 -0.29 -13.11
C LEU A 144 15.27 -1.13 -12.76
N ASN A 145 16.26 -0.54 -12.12
CA ASN A 145 17.49 -1.22 -11.68
C ASN A 145 17.36 -1.86 -10.28
N THR A 146 16.21 -1.75 -9.62
CA THR A 146 16.03 -2.42 -8.32
C THR A 146 16.17 -3.92 -8.47
N ASP A 147 17.02 -4.50 -7.64
CA ASP A 147 17.24 -5.95 -7.64
C ASP A 147 16.03 -6.66 -7.04
N VAL A 148 15.44 -7.56 -7.82
CA VAL A 148 14.34 -8.44 -7.44
C VAL A 148 14.72 -9.91 -7.46
N SER A 149 16.03 -10.21 -7.51
CA SER A 149 16.52 -11.58 -7.46
C SER A 149 16.03 -12.30 -6.18
N GLY A 150 15.71 -13.57 -6.31
CA GLY A 150 15.17 -14.36 -5.22
C GLY A 150 13.72 -13.98 -4.80
N ALA A 151 13.07 -13.06 -5.51
CA ALA A 151 11.63 -12.85 -5.33
C ALA A 151 10.83 -13.89 -6.11
N ASP A 152 9.66 -14.22 -5.58
CA ASP A 152 8.66 -15.07 -6.25
C ASP A 152 7.50 -14.21 -6.77
N MET A 153 7.30 -13.04 -6.17
CA MET A 153 6.16 -12.16 -6.44
C MET A 153 6.49 -10.70 -6.14
N ILE A 154 5.87 -9.78 -6.89
CA ILE A 154 5.86 -8.34 -6.59
C ILE A 154 4.41 -7.90 -6.39
N ILE A 155 4.16 -7.19 -5.28
CA ILE A 155 2.83 -6.67 -4.96
C ILE A 155 2.85 -5.17 -4.76
N GLY A 156 1.70 -4.52 -4.88
CA GLY A 156 1.53 -3.11 -4.53
C GLY A 156 0.09 -2.80 -4.19
N PHE A 157 -0.11 -2.18 -3.05
CA PHE A 157 -1.40 -1.62 -2.68
C PHE A 157 -1.40 -0.13 -2.98
N MET A 158 -2.03 0.26 -4.08
CA MET A 158 -2.08 1.64 -4.57
C MET A 158 -0.68 2.29 -4.71
N PRO A 159 0.25 1.66 -5.45
CA PRO A 159 1.63 2.14 -5.53
C PRO A 159 1.80 3.38 -6.42
N CYS A 160 0.71 4.02 -6.82
CA CYS A 160 0.66 5.26 -7.60
C CYS A 160 1.55 5.21 -8.86
N ASP A 161 2.51 6.13 -8.98
CA ASP A 161 3.46 6.25 -10.09
C ASP A 161 4.37 5.01 -10.29
N ALA A 162 4.41 4.10 -9.34
CA ALA A 162 5.16 2.86 -9.46
C ALA A 162 4.35 1.68 -10.04
N THR A 163 3.06 1.83 -10.36
CA THR A 163 2.18 0.75 -10.83
C THR A 163 2.71 0.08 -12.09
N GLU A 164 2.98 0.85 -13.14
CA GLU A 164 3.49 0.32 -14.41
C GLU A 164 4.85 -0.34 -14.22
N LEU A 165 5.73 0.31 -13.49
CA LEU A 165 7.07 -0.17 -13.20
C LEU A 165 7.07 -1.51 -12.45
N LEU A 166 6.16 -1.68 -11.49
CA LEU A 166 5.95 -2.93 -10.77
C LEU A 166 5.56 -4.05 -11.73
N ILE A 167 4.55 -3.83 -12.58
CA ILE A 167 4.07 -4.82 -13.56
C ILE A 167 5.20 -5.19 -14.55
N ARG A 168 5.90 -4.19 -15.08
CA ARG A 168 7.04 -4.38 -15.99
C ARG A 168 8.11 -5.25 -15.32
N LYS A 169 8.54 -4.87 -14.12
CA LYS A 169 9.59 -5.56 -13.38
C LYS A 169 9.20 -7.01 -13.05
N ALA A 170 7.96 -7.24 -12.63
CA ALA A 170 7.45 -8.58 -12.35
C ALA A 170 7.46 -9.43 -13.62
N THR A 171 6.89 -8.93 -14.71
CA THR A 171 6.78 -9.67 -15.97
C THR A 171 8.14 -9.95 -16.61
N ASP A 172 9.08 -8.99 -16.62
CA ASP A 172 10.43 -9.16 -17.16
C ASP A 172 11.23 -10.24 -16.42
N ASN A 173 10.98 -10.39 -15.11
CA ASN A 173 11.64 -11.40 -14.28
C ASN A 173 10.80 -12.67 -14.11
N LYS A 174 9.71 -12.82 -14.85
CA LYS A 174 8.78 -13.97 -14.79
C LYS A 174 8.25 -14.23 -13.37
N LEU A 175 8.03 -13.17 -12.61
CA LEU A 175 7.43 -13.20 -11.29
C LEU A 175 5.91 -13.05 -11.38
N ASP A 176 5.21 -13.52 -10.36
CA ASP A 176 3.80 -13.20 -10.19
C ASP A 176 3.65 -11.76 -9.71
N PHE A 177 2.48 -11.15 -9.94
CA PHE A 177 2.17 -9.84 -9.39
C PHE A 177 0.71 -9.74 -8.95
N LEU A 178 0.46 -8.86 -7.98
CA LEU A 178 -0.86 -8.44 -7.53
C LEU A 178 -0.82 -6.93 -7.23
N VAL A 179 -1.70 -6.15 -7.85
CA VAL A 179 -1.71 -4.69 -7.70
C VAL A 179 -3.13 -4.19 -7.51
N ALA A 180 -3.38 -3.47 -6.41
CA ALA A 180 -4.55 -2.62 -6.28
C ALA A 180 -4.23 -1.28 -6.95
N LEU A 181 -5.07 -0.89 -7.91
CA LEU A 181 -4.86 0.33 -8.68
C LEU A 181 -5.32 1.55 -7.89
N CYS A 182 -4.57 2.64 -7.96
CA CYS A 182 -4.98 3.94 -7.45
C CYS A 182 -5.57 4.81 -8.57
N GLU A 183 -6.27 5.85 -8.18
CA GLU A 183 -6.76 6.86 -9.12
C GLU A 183 -5.58 7.72 -9.60
N GLY A 184 -5.06 7.42 -10.80
CA GLY A 184 -4.04 8.23 -11.46
C GLY A 184 -2.64 8.08 -10.87
N GLY A 185 -1.88 7.14 -11.38
CA GLY A 185 -0.44 7.06 -11.15
C GLY A 185 0.29 7.12 -12.49
N HIS A 186 1.27 8.00 -12.60
CA HIS A 186 1.97 8.29 -13.84
C HIS A 186 3.45 7.96 -13.69
N TYR A 187 3.94 7.08 -14.52
CA TYR A 187 5.37 6.94 -14.73
C TYR A 187 5.78 7.33 -16.15
N GLU A 188 5.09 6.84 -17.14
CA GLU A 188 5.35 7.13 -18.57
C GLU A 188 4.14 7.77 -19.28
N PHE A 189 2.99 7.91 -18.60
CA PHE A 189 1.75 8.43 -19.17
C PHE A 189 1.36 9.75 -18.49
N ASP A 190 2.13 10.81 -18.73
CA ASP A 190 1.98 12.10 -18.03
C ASP A 190 0.66 12.84 -18.29
N ASP A 191 -0.17 12.40 -19.25
CA ASP A 191 -1.29 13.16 -19.76
C ASP A 191 -2.68 12.56 -19.53
N PHE A 192 -2.84 11.56 -18.65
CA PHE A 192 -4.16 11.02 -18.35
C PHE A 192 -4.88 11.86 -17.29
N PHE A 193 -5.83 12.68 -17.76
CA PHE A 193 -6.77 13.41 -16.90
C PHE A 193 -7.99 12.57 -16.49
N ASP A 194 -8.10 11.34 -16.98
CA ASP A 194 -9.23 10.45 -16.80
C ASP A 194 -8.77 9.12 -16.19
N THR A 195 -9.27 8.83 -14.99
CA THR A 195 -8.98 7.61 -14.22
C THR A 195 -9.37 6.34 -14.99
N GLU A 196 -10.49 6.37 -15.74
CA GLU A 196 -10.94 5.23 -16.53
C GLU A 196 -9.98 4.93 -17.68
N ALA A 197 -9.58 5.96 -18.44
CA ALA A 197 -8.62 5.84 -19.51
C ALA A 197 -7.25 5.35 -19.02
N TRP A 198 -6.81 5.81 -17.85
CA TRP A 198 -5.58 5.33 -17.22
C TRP A 198 -5.71 3.85 -16.83
N THR A 199 -6.80 3.45 -16.19
CA THR A 199 -7.05 2.06 -15.80
C THR A 199 -7.04 1.15 -17.01
N ASP A 200 -7.71 1.53 -18.09
CA ASP A 200 -7.74 0.75 -19.34
C ASP A 200 -6.36 0.62 -19.98
N SER A 201 -5.56 1.69 -19.95
CA SER A 201 -4.17 1.65 -20.43
C SER A 201 -3.30 0.69 -19.63
N ILE A 202 -3.39 0.70 -18.30
CA ILE A 202 -2.68 -0.25 -17.44
C ILE A 202 -3.15 -1.69 -17.68
N LEU A 203 -4.43 -1.91 -17.88
CA LEU A 203 -4.97 -3.24 -18.21
C LEU A 203 -4.43 -3.76 -19.53
N CYS A 204 -4.41 -2.93 -20.59
CA CYS A 204 -3.84 -3.28 -21.89
C CYS A 204 -2.34 -3.60 -21.75
N PHE A 205 -1.59 -2.71 -21.09
CA PHE A 205 -0.17 -2.89 -20.83
C PHE A 205 0.10 -4.22 -20.09
N ALA A 206 -0.58 -4.48 -18.98
CA ALA A 206 -0.41 -5.70 -18.19
C ALA A 206 -0.73 -6.95 -19.02
N LYS A 207 -1.80 -6.93 -19.81
CA LYS A 207 -2.22 -8.04 -20.69
C LYS A 207 -1.16 -8.37 -21.74
N ASP A 208 -0.59 -7.36 -22.38
CA ASP A 208 0.45 -7.55 -23.39
C ASP A 208 1.72 -8.11 -22.73
N ARG A 209 2.16 -7.56 -21.61
CA ARG A 209 3.33 -8.05 -20.87
C ARG A 209 3.17 -9.51 -20.40
N ILE A 210 2.00 -9.88 -19.86
CA ILE A 210 1.70 -11.27 -19.47
C ILE A 210 1.79 -12.21 -20.67
N LYS A 211 1.21 -11.82 -21.81
CA LYS A 211 1.22 -12.60 -23.04
C LYS A 211 2.63 -12.79 -23.57
N GLU A 212 3.41 -11.73 -23.69
CA GLU A 212 4.80 -11.75 -24.15
C GLU A 212 5.69 -12.65 -23.31
N ASN A 213 5.48 -12.68 -22.00
CA ASN A 213 6.32 -13.41 -21.04
C ASN A 213 5.76 -14.78 -20.64
N GLY A 214 4.60 -15.19 -21.18
CA GLY A 214 4.01 -16.49 -20.92
C GLY A 214 3.55 -16.69 -19.48
N LEU A 215 3.04 -15.66 -18.82
CA LEU A 215 2.67 -15.64 -17.41
C LEU A 215 1.20 -15.97 -17.12
N GLY A 216 0.53 -16.64 -18.07
CA GLY A 216 -0.86 -17.05 -17.91
C GLY A 216 -1.83 -16.03 -18.46
N GLU A 217 -2.77 -15.58 -17.66
CA GLU A 217 -3.80 -14.61 -18.04
C GLU A 217 -3.91 -13.49 -17.02
N LEU A 218 -4.37 -12.30 -17.46
CA LEU A 218 -4.69 -11.18 -16.58
C LEU A 218 -6.07 -11.40 -15.97
N VAL A 219 -6.14 -11.30 -14.66
CA VAL A 219 -7.39 -11.25 -13.90
C VAL A 219 -7.59 -9.83 -13.37
N LYS A 220 -8.81 -9.30 -13.55
CA LYS A 220 -9.29 -8.06 -12.90
C LYS A 220 -10.39 -8.44 -11.94
N THR A 221 -10.34 -7.89 -10.74
CA THR A 221 -11.37 -8.00 -9.71
C THR A 221 -11.45 -6.71 -8.93
N ASP A 222 -12.43 -6.57 -8.06
CA ASP A 222 -12.57 -5.41 -7.19
C ASP A 222 -12.46 -5.84 -5.73
N LEU A 223 -11.68 -5.10 -4.94
CA LEU A 223 -11.72 -5.21 -3.50
C LEU A 223 -12.96 -4.49 -2.98
N LYS A 224 -13.77 -5.20 -2.23
CA LYS A 224 -14.90 -4.63 -1.50
C LYS A 224 -14.42 -4.18 -0.12
N ALA A 225 -13.97 -2.95 -0.03
CA ALA A 225 -13.56 -2.35 1.23
C ALA A 225 -14.04 -0.90 1.24
N TYR A 226 -14.34 -0.35 2.39
CA TYR A 226 -14.80 1.04 2.57
C TYR A 226 -16.06 1.44 1.79
N GLY A 227 -16.80 0.51 1.18
CA GLY A 227 -18.00 0.80 0.40
C GLY A 227 -17.75 1.10 -1.09
N ASP A 228 -16.52 1.40 -1.50
CA ASP A 228 -16.16 1.59 -2.91
C ASP A 228 -15.29 0.43 -3.42
N PRO A 229 -15.49 -0.01 -4.67
CA PRO A 229 -14.66 -1.03 -5.27
C PRO A 229 -13.29 -0.45 -5.64
N TYR A 230 -12.22 -1.08 -5.15
CA TYR A 230 -10.87 -0.82 -5.62
C TYR A 230 -10.52 -1.85 -6.69
N PRO A 231 -10.20 -1.43 -7.93
CA PRO A 231 -9.78 -2.36 -8.96
C PRO A 231 -8.44 -2.99 -8.60
N VAL A 232 -8.39 -4.31 -8.68
CA VAL A 232 -7.16 -5.10 -8.46
C VAL A 232 -6.89 -5.94 -9.69
N ILE A 233 -5.63 -5.99 -10.09
CA ILE A 233 -5.17 -6.82 -11.20
C ILE A 233 -4.06 -7.75 -10.75
N TYR A 234 -4.03 -8.95 -11.33
CA TYR A 234 -2.97 -9.92 -11.12
C TYR A 234 -2.84 -10.90 -12.28
N ASN A 235 -1.68 -11.53 -12.41
CA ASN A 235 -1.52 -12.63 -13.36
C ASN A 235 -1.90 -13.96 -12.69
N LYS A 236 -2.63 -14.80 -13.42
CA LYS A 236 -2.98 -16.16 -13.02
C LYS A 236 -2.34 -17.17 -13.94
N ARG A 237 -1.35 -17.88 -13.46
CA ARG A 237 -0.71 -18.96 -14.24
C ARG A 237 -1.67 -20.11 -14.45
N LYS A 238 -1.69 -20.66 -15.65
CA LYS A 238 -2.41 -21.91 -15.88
C LYS A 238 -1.68 -23.02 -15.14
N ILE A 239 -2.38 -23.67 -14.23
CA ILE A 239 -1.88 -24.92 -13.64
C ILE A 239 -1.88 -25.93 -14.78
N LEU A 240 -0.69 -26.25 -15.30
CA LEU A 240 -0.52 -27.39 -16.20
C LEU A 240 -0.82 -28.64 -15.35
N LYS A 241 -2.00 -29.21 -15.56
CA LYS A 241 -2.37 -30.51 -14.97
C LYS A 241 -1.57 -31.62 -15.63
#